data_813c2e2657d954832378a1fae7319891
#
_entry.id   813c2e2657d954832378a1fae7319891
#
_cell.length_a   1.000
_cell.length_b   1.000
_cell.length_c   1.000
_cell.angle_alpha   90.00
_cell.angle_beta   90.00
_cell.angle_gamma   90.00
#
_symmetry.space_group_name_H-M   'P 1'
#
loop_
_entity.id
_entity.type
_entity.pdbx_description
1 polymer ?
#
loop_
_entity_poly.entity_id
_entity_poly.type
_entity_poly.pdbx_seq_one_letter_code
_entity_poly.pdbx_strand_id
1 'polypeptide(L)'
;MSAHGKFLYVLAGVLLLTACTDAPKGDPVRGMEVHKVCLDCHGTELYTSPKRKIKSLAALRKDVVRWGDYYAPALSAQDVDDVTAYLNRDFYKF
;
A
#
# COMPACT_ATOMS: atom_id res chain seq x y z
N MET A 1 24.28 -24.38 33.04
CA MET A 1 25.21 -23.51 32.33
C MET A 1 25.01 -23.51 30.83
N SER A 2 24.85 -24.66 30.23
CA SER A 2 24.67 -24.79 28.79
C SER A 2 23.30 -24.27 28.30
N ALA A 3 22.37 -23.99 29.20
CA ALA A 3 21.04 -23.52 28.83
C ALA A 3 20.99 -22.12 28.27
N HIS A 4 22.01 -21.33 28.49
CA HIS A 4 22.03 -19.93 28.06
C HIS A 4 22.09 -19.74 26.55
N GLY A 5 22.76 -20.63 25.84
CA GLY A 5 22.87 -20.52 24.40
C GLY A 5 21.57 -20.75 23.65
N LYS A 6 20.63 -21.45 24.24
CA LYS A 6 19.38 -21.81 23.57
C LYS A 6 18.43 -20.63 23.38
N PHE A 7 18.47 -19.65 24.24
CA PHE A 7 17.61 -18.47 24.12
C PHE A 7 17.95 -17.60 22.94
N LEU A 8 19.21 -17.52 22.58
CA LEU A 8 19.66 -16.68 21.48
C LEU A 8 19.11 -17.15 20.14
N TYR A 9 18.96 -18.44 19.96
CA TYR A 9 18.45 -18.98 18.69
C TYR A 9 16.99 -18.69 18.49
N VAL A 10 16.19 -18.73 19.53
CA VAL A 10 14.76 -18.45 19.45
C VAL A 10 14.51 -16.99 19.05
N LEU A 11 15.25 -16.06 19.63
CA LEU A 11 15.12 -14.65 19.32
C LEU A 11 15.47 -14.35 17.86
N ALA A 12 16.51 -14.97 17.34
CA ALA A 12 16.90 -14.79 15.95
C ALA A 12 15.80 -15.24 14.99
N GLY A 13 15.14 -16.34 15.27
CA GLY A 13 14.06 -16.86 14.44
C GLY A 13 12.85 -15.92 14.39
N VAL A 14 12.49 -15.31 15.51
CA VAL A 14 11.37 -14.35 15.56
C VAL A 14 11.66 -13.11 14.74
N LEU A 15 12.88 -12.58 14.82
CA LEU A 15 13.25 -11.38 14.07
C LEU A 15 13.19 -11.60 12.56
N LEU A 16 13.54 -12.77 12.07
CA LEU A 16 13.47 -13.09 10.66
C LEU A 16 12.04 -13.07 10.11
N LEU A 17 11.06 -13.48 10.90
CA LEU A 17 9.66 -13.51 10.48
C LEU A 17 9.07 -12.12 10.28
N THR A 18 9.52 -11.12 11.02
CA THR A 18 9.00 -9.75 10.90
C THR A 18 9.57 -9.00 9.71
N ALA A 19 10.65 -9.48 9.10
CA ALA A 19 11.33 -8.79 8.02
C ALA A 19 10.71 -9.03 6.63
N CYS A 20 9.71 -9.91 6.51
CA CYS A 20 9.19 -10.38 5.23
C CYS A 20 7.80 -9.86 4.86
N THR A 21 7.35 -8.76 5.45
CA THR A 21 6.02 -8.24 5.15
C THR A 21 6.08 -7.13 4.11
N ASP A 22 5.36 -7.33 2.99
CA ASP A 22 5.22 -6.36 1.90
C ASP A 22 3.87 -5.65 1.96
N ALA A 23 3.25 -5.58 3.13
CA ALA A 23 1.96 -4.93 3.29
C ALA A 23 2.04 -3.43 3.00
N PRO A 24 1.01 -2.84 2.36
CA PRO A 24 0.93 -1.40 2.18
C PRO A 24 0.96 -0.68 3.53
N LYS A 25 1.62 0.47 3.58
CA LYS A 25 1.82 1.23 4.81
C LYS A 25 0.61 2.04 5.25
N GLY A 26 -0.33 2.29 4.37
CA GLY A 26 -1.42 3.21 4.61
C GLY A 26 -2.63 2.59 5.28
N ASP A 27 -3.57 3.46 5.65
CA ASP A 27 -4.87 3.08 6.18
C ASP A 27 -5.89 3.04 5.03
N PRO A 28 -6.37 1.85 4.64
CA PRO A 28 -7.28 1.75 3.51
C PRO A 28 -8.65 2.39 3.76
N VAL A 29 -9.10 2.47 5.00
CA VAL A 29 -10.38 3.12 5.31
C VAL A 29 -10.28 4.62 5.09
N ARG A 30 -9.22 5.25 5.59
CA ARG A 30 -8.97 6.66 5.32
C ARG A 30 -8.70 6.89 3.83
N GLY A 31 -7.99 5.97 3.19
CA GLY A 31 -7.70 6.04 1.75
C GLY A 31 -8.96 6.08 0.90
N MET A 32 -9.98 5.33 1.28
CA MET A 32 -11.26 5.38 0.59
C MET A 32 -11.89 6.78 0.66
N GLU A 33 -11.80 7.44 1.81
CA GLU A 33 -12.32 8.80 1.96
C GLU A 33 -11.52 9.81 1.14
N VAL A 34 -10.20 9.73 1.18
CA VAL A 34 -9.34 10.61 0.39
C VAL A 34 -9.57 10.41 -1.11
N HIS A 35 -9.78 9.17 -1.54
CA HIS A 35 -9.98 8.82 -2.94
C HIS A 35 -11.25 9.41 -3.55
N LYS A 36 -12.21 9.87 -2.75
CA LYS A 36 -13.47 10.42 -3.28
C LYS A 36 -13.24 11.55 -4.29
N VAL A 37 -12.19 12.33 -4.13
CA VAL A 37 -11.86 13.41 -5.07
C VAL A 37 -11.48 12.86 -6.45
N CYS A 38 -10.94 11.65 -6.52
CA CYS A 38 -10.55 11.01 -7.78
C CYS A 38 -11.76 10.61 -8.62
N LEU A 39 -12.91 10.42 -7.97
CA LEU A 39 -14.15 10.01 -8.64
C LEU A 39 -14.80 11.14 -9.44
N ASP A 40 -14.31 12.36 -9.31
CA ASP A 40 -14.83 13.49 -10.10
C ASP A 40 -14.54 13.32 -11.59
N CYS A 41 -13.51 12.57 -11.96
CA CYS A 41 -13.09 12.39 -13.35
C CYS A 41 -13.41 11.01 -13.92
N HIS A 42 -13.42 9.97 -13.08
CA HIS A 42 -13.62 8.59 -13.53
C HIS A 42 -14.17 7.72 -12.39
N GLY A 43 -14.72 6.57 -12.74
CA GLY A 43 -15.13 5.58 -11.75
C GLY A 43 -14.00 4.60 -11.41
N THR A 44 -14.35 3.54 -10.71
CA THR A 44 -13.39 2.51 -10.27
C THR A 44 -13.12 1.44 -11.32
N GLU A 45 -13.79 1.47 -12.45
CA GLU A 45 -13.62 0.49 -13.53
C GLU A 45 -12.20 0.45 -14.09
N LEU A 46 -11.46 1.56 -14.00
CA LEU A 46 -10.06 1.59 -14.42
C LEU A 46 -9.19 0.61 -13.64
N TYR A 47 -9.52 0.38 -12.39
CA TYR A 47 -8.71 -0.44 -11.49
C TYR A 47 -8.93 -1.93 -11.68
N THR A 48 -10.06 -2.29 -12.26
CA THR A 48 -10.45 -3.70 -12.47
C THR A 48 -10.32 -4.15 -13.91
N SER A 49 -10.01 -3.24 -14.82
CA SER A 49 -9.88 -3.56 -16.24
C SER A 49 -8.76 -4.57 -16.49
N PRO A 50 -8.99 -5.58 -17.34
CA PRO A 50 -7.91 -6.49 -17.75
C PRO A 50 -6.81 -5.78 -18.54
N LYS A 51 -7.07 -4.57 -19.02
CA LYS A 51 -6.08 -3.75 -19.75
C LYS A 51 -5.25 -2.85 -18.84
N ARG A 52 -5.46 -2.90 -17.53
CA ARG A 52 -4.68 -2.09 -16.59
C ARG A 52 -3.19 -2.43 -16.70
N LYS A 53 -2.35 -1.41 -16.61
CA LYS A 53 -0.91 -1.56 -16.83
C LYS A 53 -0.09 -1.67 -15.55
N ILE A 54 -0.69 -1.36 -14.41
CA ILE A 54 -0.02 -1.41 -13.12
C ILE A 54 0.11 -2.86 -12.69
N LYS A 55 1.34 -3.29 -12.43
CA LYS A 55 1.65 -4.70 -12.19
C LYS A 55 2.28 -4.98 -10.82
N SER A 56 2.44 -3.97 -9.98
CA SER A 56 3.03 -4.13 -8.66
C SER A 56 2.53 -3.06 -7.70
N LEU A 57 2.69 -3.33 -6.41
CA LEU A 57 2.35 -2.36 -5.37
C LEU A 57 3.19 -1.09 -5.50
N ALA A 58 4.48 -1.22 -5.79
CA ALA A 58 5.35 -0.06 -5.97
C ALA A 58 4.92 0.79 -7.17
N ALA A 59 4.53 0.16 -8.28
CA ALA A 59 4.01 0.87 -9.44
C ALA A 59 2.68 1.54 -9.15
N LEU A 60 1.81 0.91 -8.38
CA LEU A 60 0.55 1.50 -7.94
C LEU A 60 0.80 2.78 -7.14
N ARG A 61 1.72 2.74 -6.18
CA ARG A 61 2.04 3.91 -5.37
C ARG A 61 2.57 5.05 -6.23
N LYS A 62 3.43 4.77 -7.18
CA LYS A 62 3.94 5.80 -8.10
C LYS A 62 2.82 6.44 -8.91
N ASP A 63 1.85 5.65 -9.32
CA ASP A 63 0.71 6.15 -10.07
C ASP A 63 -0.18 7.04 -9.21
N VAL A 64 -0.40 6.67 -7.96
CA VAL A 64 -1.15 7.50 -7.01
C VAL A 64 -0.45 8.84 -6.78
N VAL A 65 0.87 8.85 -6.65
CA VAL A 65 1.65 10.09 -6.55
C VAL A 65 1.41 10.96 -7.77
N ARG A 66 1.54 10.39 -8.96
CA ARG A 66 1.40 11.13 -10.21
C ARG A 66 0.03 11.79 -10.34
N TRP A 67 -1.04 11.06 -10.09
CA TRP A 67 -2.39 11.61 -10.15
C TRP A 67 -2.71 12.53 -9.01
N GLY A 68 -2.16 12.27 -7.82
CA GLY A 68 -2.30 13.14 -6.66
C GLY A 68 -1.67 14.50 -6.88
N ASP A 69 -0.55 14.57 -7.62
CA ASP A 69 0.11 15.84 -7.96
C ASP A 69 -0.68 16.63 -9.02
N TYR A 70 -1.47 15.94 -9.82
CA TYR A 70 -2.27 16.59 -10.86
C TYR A 70 -3.37 17.47 -10.27
N TYR A 71 -3.89 17.10 -9.12
CA TYR A 71 -4.92 17.87 -8.43
C TYR A 71 -4.28 18.83 -7.43
N ALA A 72 -4.92 19.97 -7.19
CA ALA A 72 -4.47 20.94 -6.21
C ALA A 72 -5.49 21.05 -5.08
N PRO A 73 -5.07 20.98 -3.83
CA PRO A 73 -3.68 20.73 -3.43
C PRO A 73 -3.27 19.28 -3.64
N ALA A 74 -1.99 19.07 -3.89
CA ALA A 74 -1.44 17.74 -4.06
C ALA A 74 -1.66 16.88 -2.80
N LEU A 75 -1.76 15.58 -2.98
CA LEU A 75 -1.89 14.65 -1.86
C LEU A 75 -0.61 14.64 -1.03
N SER A 76 -0.76 14.59 0.29
CA SER A 76 0.37 14.39 1.20
C SER A 76 0.93 12.97 1.03
N ALA A 77 2.14 12.72 1.56
CA ALA A 77 2.71 11.37 1.57
C ALA A 77 1.80 10.37 2.30
N GLN A 78 1.17 10.80 3.40
CA GLN A 78 0.22 9.97 4.12
C GLN A 78 -1.01 9.67 3.28
N ASP A 79 -1.55 10.65 2.57
CA ASP A 79 -2.68 10.46 1.68
C ASP A 79 -2.35 9.45 0.58
N VAL A 80 -1.16 9.55 0.00
CA VAL A 80 -0.70 8.62 -1.02
C VAL A 80 -0.64 7.19 -0.48
N ASP A 81 -0.08 7.01 0.71
CA ASP A 81 -0.01 5.69 1.33
C ASP A 81 -1.41 5.13 1.62
N ASP A 82 -2.30 5.96 2.13
CA ASP A 82 -3.66 5.55 2.46
C ASP A 82 -4.47 5.19 1.22
N VAL A 83 -4.41 6.01 0.17
CA VAL A 83 -5.08 5.73 -1.10
C VAL A 83 -4.52 4.47 -1.75
N THR A 84 -3.20 4.30 -1.74
CA THR A 84 -2.56 3.10 -2.26
C THR A 84 -3.05 1.85 -1.53
N ALA A 85 -3.12 1.90 -0.20
CA ALA A 85 -3.62 0.80 0.61
C ALA A 85 -5.08 0.46 0.29
N TYR A 86 -5.92 1.48 0.11
CA TYR A 86 -7.30 1.29 -0.28
C TYR A 86 -7.43 0.65 -1.66
N LEU A 87 -6.76 1.18 -2.68
CA LEU A 87 -6.83 0.65 -4.03
C LEU A 87 -6.30 -0.79 -4.09
N ASN A 88 -5.26 -1.08 -3.33
CA ASN A 88 -4.72 -2.44 -3.28
C ASN A 88 -5.69 -3.41 -2.60
N ARG A 89 -6.26 -3.02 -1.46
CA ARG A 89 -7.20 -3.87 -0.73
C ARG A 89 -8.40 -4.25 -1.58
N ASP A 90 -8.99 -3.29 -2.27
CA ASP A 90 -10.29 -3.48 -2.91
C ASP A 90 -10.18 -3.87 -4.39
N PHE A 91 -9.10 -3.48 -5.08
CA PHE A 91 -9.02 -3.67 -6.53
C PHE A 91 -7.79 -4.43 -7.02
N TYR A 92 -6.59 -3.97 -6.68
CA TYR A 92 -5.36 -4.53 -7.25
C TYR A 92 -4.92 -5.83 -6.61
N LYS A 93 -4.96 -5.91 -5.30
CA LYS A 93 -4.69 -7.15 -4.53
C LYS A 93 -3.31 -7.75 -4.78
N PHE A 94 -2.34 -6.87 -4.84
CA PHE A 94 -0.95 -7.30 -4.94
C PHE A 94 -0.44 -7.97 -3.68
#